data_319e0f707c9ae39c43a4a66ff93141af
#
_entry.id   319e0f707c9ae39c43a4a66ff93141af
#
_cell.length_a   1.000
_cell.length_b   1.000
_cell.length_c   1.000
_cell.angle_alpha   90.00
_cell.angle_beta   90.00
_cell.angle_gamma   90.00
#
_symmetry.space_group_name_H-M   'P 1'
#
loop_
_entity.id
_entity.type
_entity.pdbx_description
1 polymer ?
#
loop_
_entity_poly.entity_id
_entity_poly.type
_entity_poly.pdbx_seq_one_letter_code
_entity_poly.pdbx_strand_id
1 'polypeptide(L)'
;DEEEAGTLPALREGEQLSCERGELLEKMTQAPKSFTDATLLAAMTGIARYVQDPEIRKTLRETDGLGTEATRAGIIDLLFKRRFLVRQGKSIKGTPTGRALILALPATATTPDMTALWEQSLGQIAERHASYQQFMGPLTEQLNGLIEGARQDSGASFSALPKAAPGASKQRFTRRKSSAGTAGTARKSAGKRPAKAKVA
;
A
#
# COMPACT_ATOMS: atom_id res chain seq x y z
N ASP A 1 -33.35 5.48 -3.74
CA ASP A 1 -34.49 5.55 -2.81
C ASP A 1 -33.94 6.15 -1.55
N GLU A 2 -34.15 7.47 -1.40
CA GLU A 2 -33.93 8.19 -0.14
C GLU A 2 -35.08 7.77 0.78
N GLU A 3 -34.75 6.96 1.79
CA GLU A 3 -35.67 6.74 2.90
C GLU A 3 -35.91 8.12 3.54
N GLU A 4 -37.14 8.65 3.44
CA GLU A 4 -37.55 9.81 4.21
C GLU A 4 -37.27 9.51 5.68
N ALA A 5 -36.28 10.19 6.24
CA ALA A 5 -35.99 10.14 7.66
C ALA A 5 -37.19 10.77 8.39
N GLY A 6 -38.18 9.95 8.69
CA GLY A 6 -39.32 10.35 9.48
C GLY A 6 -38.82 10.95 10.80
N THR A 7 -39.37 12.12 11.16
CA THR A 7 -39.07 12.76 12.44
C THR A 7 -39.46 11.81 13.56
N LEU A 8 -38.50 11.31 14.34
CA LEU A 8 -38.78 10.45 15.46
C LEU A 8 -39.59 11.24 16.51
N PRO A 9 -40.68 10.68 17.03
CA PRO A 9 -41.44 11.30 18.13
C PRO A 9 -40.57 11.40 19.39
N ALA A 10 -40.88 12.37 20.25
CA ALA A 10 -40.24 12.52 21.56
C ALA A 10 -40.67 11.36 22.45
N LEU A 11 -39.79 10.40 22.70
CA LEU A 11 -40.03 9.23 23.54
C LEU A 11 -39.29 9.37 24.89
N ARG A 12 -39.84 8.74 25.93
CA ARG A 12 -39.21 8.66 27.24
C ARG A 12 -38.80 7.22 27.57
N GLU A 13 -37.73 7.07 28.30
CA GLU A 13 -37.27 5.77 28.76
C GLU A 13 -38.35 5.09 29.64
N GLY A 14 -38.70 3.83 29.30
CA GLY A 14 -39.76 3.09 29.97
C GLY A 14 -41.18 3.33 29.43
N GLU A 15 -41.37 4.15 28.41
CA GLU A 15 -42.65 4.38 27.79
C GLU A 15 -43.14 3.12 27.04
N GLN A 16 -44.40 2.74 27.27
CA GLN A 16 -45.01 1.58 26.57
C GLN A 16 -45.51 2.04 25.20
N LEU A 17 -44.98 1.37 24.17
CA LEU A 17 -45.34 1.60 22.77
C LEU A 17 -46.15 0.44 22.22
N SER A 18 -47.18 0.75 21.42
CA SER A 18 -47.95 -0.24 20.71
C SER A 18 -47.34 -0.43 19.29
N CYS A 19 -46.95 -1.65 18.97
CA CYS A 19 -46.50 -1.99 17.60
C CYS A 19 -47.74 -2.35 16.79
N GLU A 20 -48.11 -1.51 15.82
CA GLU A 20 -49.27 -1.74 14.98
C GLU A 20 -49.02 -2.78 13.86
N ARG A 21 -47.78 -2.77 13.30
CA ARG A 21 -47.42 -3.64 12.18
C ARG A 21 -45.91 -3.89 12.16
N GLY A 22 -45.55 -5.13 11.88
CA GLY A 22 -44.18 -5.52 11.54
C GLY A 22 -44.08 -5.83 10.04
N GLU A 23 -43.07 -5.27 9.38
CA GLU A 23 -42.76 -5.59 7.98
C GLU A 23 -41.46 -6.38 7.87
N LEU A 24 -41.49 -7.52 7.20
CA LEU A 24 -40.31 -8.30 6.84
C LEU A 24 -39.78 -7.77 5.50
N LEU A 25 -38.63 -7.07 5.53
CA LEU A 25 -37.96 -6.62 4.33
C LEU A 25 -36.89 -7.64 3.93
N GLU A 26 -37.12 -8.33 2.83
CA GLU A 26 -36.11 -9.21 2.23
C GLU A 26 -35.07 -8.35 1.49
N LYS A 27 -33.84 -8.29 2.03
CA LYS A 27 -32.73 -7.59 1.39
C LYS A 27 -31.69 -8.60 0.93
N MET A 28 -31.27 -8.50 -0.33
CA MET A 28 -30.15 -9.31 -0.85
C MET A 28 -28.83 -8.59 -0.58
N THR A 29 -27.84 -9.36 -0.14
CA THR A 29 -26.46 -8.84 0.00
C THR A 29 -25.88 -8.51 -1.37
N GLN A 30 -25.23 -7.36 -1.48
CA GLN A 30 -24.55 -6.94 -2.69
C GLN A 30 -23.04 -7.15 -2.56
N ALA A 31 -22.39 -7.51 -3.67
CA ALA A 31 -20.96 -7.61 -3.72
C ALA A 31 -20.30 -6.24 -3.41
N PRO A 32 -19.14 -6.21 -2.71
CA PRO A 32 -18.43 -4.98 -2.43
C PRO A 32 -18.12 -4.21 -3.73
N LYS A 33 -18.24 -2.90 -3.69
CA LYS A 33 -17.86 -2.03 -4.81
C LYS A 33 -16.38 -2.16 -5.12
N SER A 34 -16.02 -2.13 -6.41
CA SER A 34 -14.61 -2.11 -6.83
C SER A 34 -13.90 -0.87 -6.29
N PHE A 35 -12.62 -1.00 -5.98
CA PHE A 35 -11.81 0.13 -5.52
C PHE A 35 -11.66 1.20 -6.60
N THR A 36 -11.62 2.44 -6.17
CA THR A 36 -11.11 3.59 -6.92
C THR A 36 -9.75 3.98 -6.36
N ASP A 37 -9.02 4.92 -6.99
CA ASP A 37 -7.74 5.39 -6.45
C ASP A 37 -7.89 5.89 -5.00
N ALA A 38 -8.94 6.69 -4.72
CA ALA A 38 -9.20 7.21 -3.38
C ALA A 38 -9.54 6.12 -2.36
N THR A 39 -10.43 5.18 -2.74
CA THR A 39 -10.83 4.11 -1.81
C THR A 39 -9.73 3.08 -1.60
N LEU A 40 -8.85 2.86 -2.58
CA LEU A 40 -7.67 2.00 -2.43
C LEU A 40 -6.66 2.62 -1.46
N LEU A 41 -6.36 3.91 -1.60
CA LEU A 41 -5.51 4.64 -0.64
C LEU A 41 -6.10 4.61 0.77
N ALA A 42 -7.40 4.84 0.91
CA ALA A 42 -8.10 4.75 2.20
C ALA A 42 -8.05 3.32 2.79
N ALA A 43 -8.10 2.28 1.94
CA ALA A 43 -7.96 0.90 2.37
C ALA A 43 -6.53 0.59 2.84
N MET A 44 -5.49 1.12 2.19
CA MET A 44 -4.09 0.96 2.61
C MET A 44 -3.85 1.63 3.96
N THR A 45 -4.36 2.84 4.18
CA THR A 45 -4.29 3.54 5.46
C THR A 45 -5.08 2.81 6.55
N GLY A 46 -6.29 2.37 6.22
CA GLY A 46 -7.19 1.68 7.15
C GLY A 46 -7.10 0.15 7.06
N ILE A 47 -5.93 -0.42 6.74
CA ILE A 47 -5.76 -1.86 6.50
C ILE A 47 -6.15 -2.73 7.70
N ALA A 48 -6.04 -2.21 8.90
CA ALA A 48 -6.43 -2.89 10.15
C ALA A 48 -7.84 -3.48 10.11
N ARG A 49 -8.76 -2.89 9.35
CA ARG A 49 -10.15 -3.38 9.23
C ARG A 49 -10.27 -4.67 8.42
N TYR A 50 -9.25 -5.04 7.66
CA TYR A 50 -9.19 -6.27 6.87
C TYR A 50 -8.46 -7.41 7.58
N VAL A 51 -7.95 -7.16 8.79
CA VAL A 51 -7.23 -8.15 9.60
C VAL A 51 -8.16 -8.67 10.70
N GLN A 52 -8.16 -9.98 10.89
CA GLN A 52 -9.01 -10.63 11.89
C GLN A 52 -8.34 -10.71 13.27
N ASP A 53 -7.03 -10.92 13.29
CA ASP A 53 -6.27 -11.01 14.54
C ASP A 53 -6.28 -9.69 15.31
N PRO A 54 -6.70 -9.68 16.60
CA PRO A 54 -6.83 -8.45 17.39
C PRO A 54 -5.48 -7.74 17.65
N GLU A 55 -4.40 -8.49 17.89
CA GLU A 55 -3.08 -7.93 18.19
C GLU A 55 -2.47 -7.29 16.94
N ILE A 56 -2.53 -7.99 15.80
CA ILE A 56 -2.09 -7.47 14.51
C ILE A 56 -2.91 -6.23 14.12
N ARG A 57 -4.23 -6.28 14.35
CA ARG A 57 -5.12 -5.14 14.11
C ARG A 57 -4.75 -3.93 14.96
N LYS A 58 -4.39 -4.14 16.23
CA LYS A 58 -3.94 -3.07 17.13
C LYS A 58 -2.67 -2.43 16.58
N THR A 59 -1.64 -3.21 16.31
CA THR A 59 -0.37 -2.74 15.74
C THR A 59 -0.57 -1.91 14.46
N LEU A 60 -1.41 -2.41 13.53
CA LEU A 60 -1.69 -1.69 12.28
C LEU A 60 -2.54 -0.43 12.44
N ARG A 61 -3.23 -0.24 13.56
CA ARG A 61 -3.91 1.02 13.90
C ARG A 61 -2.96 2.05 14.50
N GLU A 62 -1.95 1.61 15.21
CA GLU A 62 -0.93 2.45 15.83
C GLU A 62 0.13 2.90 14.82
N THR A 63 0.20 2.23 13.67
CA THR A 63 1.05 2.59 12.54
C THR A 63 0.25 3.28 11.43
N ASP A 64 0.93 3.82 10.42
CA ASP A 64 0.29 4.46 9.27
C ASP A 64 -0.40 3.48 8.29
N GLY A 65 -0.62 2.21 8.69
CA GLY A 65 -1.15 1.16 7.84
C GLY A 65 -0.10 0.59 6.89
N LEU A 66 -0.48 0.26 5.65
CA LEU A 66 0.45 -0.28 4.66
C LEU A 66 1.19 0.82 3.91
N GLY A 67 2.51 0.87 4.07
CA GLY A 67 3.41 1.85 3.46
C GLY A 67 3.22 3.24 4.05
N THR A 68 4.14 4.13 3.75
CA THR A 68 4.06 5.54 4.16
C THR A 68 3.26 6.35 3.15
N GLU A 69 2.76 7.52 3.55
CA GLU A 69 2.03 8.43 2.67
C GLU A 69 2.82 8.75 1.37
N ALA A 70 4.12 8.99 1.49
CA ALA A 70 5.00 9.30 0.37
C ALA A 70 5.17 8.13 -0.63
N THR A 71 5.03 6.88 -0.18
CA THR A 71 5.32 5.69 -0.99
C THR A 71 4.09 5.07 -1.64
N ARG A 72 2.90 5.21 -1.06
CA ARG A 72 1.67 4.55 -1.51
C ARG A 72 1.36 4.81 -2.98
N ALA A 73 1.37 6.07 -3.40
CA ALA A 73 1.07 6.43 -4.79
C ALA A 73 2.07 5.80 -5.77
N GLY A 74 3.38 5.85 -5.45
CA GLY A 74 4.42 5.25 -6.27
C GLY A 74 4.30 3.74 -6.41
N ILE A 75 3.88 3.04 -5.33
CA ILE A 75 3.63 1.59 -5.35
C ILE A 75 2.42 1.27 -6.23
N ILE A 76 1.31 1.98 -6.09
CA ILE A 76 0.12 1.79 -6.92
C ILE A 76 0.47 2.01 -8.40
N ASP A 77 1.20 3.08 -8.73
CA ASP A 77 1.66 3.34 -10.10
C ASP A 77 2.55 2.22 -10.64
N LEU A 78 3.43 1.67 -9.80
CA LEU A 78 4.27 0.54 -10.18
C LEU A 78 3.44 -0.70 -10.53
N LEU A 79 2.38 -0.99 -9.77
CA LEU A 79 1.47 -2.10 -10.05
C LEU A 79 0.74 -1.92 -11.38
N PHE A 80 0.31 -0.70 -11.73
CA PHE A 80 -0.23 -0.41 -13.06
C PHE A 80 0.83 -0.55 -14.16
N LYS A 81 2.03 -0.01 -13.99
CA LYS A 81 3.15 -0.13 -14.95
C LYS A 81 3.52 -1.58 -15.22
N ARG A 82 3.47 -2.42 -14.19
CA ARG A 82 3.71 -3.87 -14.30
C ARG A 82 2.50 -4.66 -14.79
N ARG A 83 1.37 -3.99 -15.05
CA ARG A 83 0.12 -4.61 -15.50
C ARG A 83 -0.46 -5.64 -14.52
N PHE A 84 -0.21 -5.51 -13.24
CA PHE A 84 -0.88 -6.28 -12.19
C PHE A 84 -2.26 -5.72 -11.88
N LEU A 85 -2.43 -4.41 -12.06
CA LEU A 85 -3.69 -3.69 -11.95
C LEU A 85 -4.06 -3.04 -13.29
N VAL A 86 -5.36 -2.86 -13.51
CA VAL A 86 -5.92 -2.15 -14.67
C VAL A 86 -7.04 -1.22 -14.21
N ARG A 87 -7.15 -0.05 -14.85
CA ARG A 87 -8.29 0.86 -14.66
C ARG A 87 -9.40 0.54 -15.65
N GLN A 88 -10.62 0.42 -15.15
CA GLN A 88 -11.84 0.34 -15.95
C GLN A 88 -12.73 1.53 -15.55
N GLY A 89 -12.67 2.62 -16.32
CA GLY A 89 -13.24 3.91 -15.90
C GLY A 89 -12.60 4.39 -14.59
N LYS A 90 -13.41 4.62 -13.57
CA LYS A 90 -12.94 5.01 -12.22
C LYS A 90 -12.54 3.82 -11.33
N SER A 91 -12.85 2.58 -11.75
CA SER A 91 -12.62 1.38 -10.95
C SER A 91 -11.26 0.76 -11.22
N ILE A 92 -10.61 0.26 -10.17
CA ILE A 92 -9.36 -0.49 -10.23
C ILE A 92 -9.69 -1.98 -10.13
N LYS A 93 -9.12 -2.78 -11.03
CA LYS A 93 -9.26 -4.24 -11.02
C LYS A 93 -7.91 -4.93 -11.13
N GLY A 94 -7.78 -6.09 -10.46
CA GLY A 94 -6.65 -6.99 -10.63
C GLY A 94 -6.71 -7.69 -11.98
N THR A 95 -5.59 -7.74 -12.68
CA THR A 95 -5.46 -8.49 -13.94
C THR A 95 -5.29 -9.99 -13.65
N PRO A 96 -5.48 -10.88 -14.65
CA PRO A 96 -5.18 -12.30 -14.49
C PRO A 96 -3.74 -12.54 -14.03
N THR A 97 -2.77 -11.77 -14.55
CA THR A 97 -1.35 -11.83 -14.13
C THR A 97 -1.17 -11.40 -12.68
N GLY A 98 -1.85 -10.33 -12.24
CA GLY A 98 -1.79 -9.88 -10.85
C GLY A 98 -2.39 -10.92 -9.89
N ARG A 99 -3.50 -11.55 -10.27
CA ARG A 99 -4.10 -12.64 -9.47
C ARG A 99 -3.20 -13.86 -9.39
N ALA A 100 -2.61 -14.29 -10.51
CA ALA A 100 -1.69 -15.42 -10.53
C ALA A 100 -0.45 -15.17 -9.66
N LEU A 101 0.07 -13.93 -9.64
CA LEU A 101 1.16 -13.56 -8.74
C LEU A 101 0.78 -13.76 -7.27
N ILE A 102 -0.39 -13.27 -6.86
CA ILE A 102 -0.84 -13.42 -5.46
C ILE A 102 -1.06 -14.88 -5.09
N LEU A 103 -1.59 -15.69 -6.02
CA LEU A 103 -1.81 -17.12 -5.79
C LEU A 103 -0.52 -17.94 -5.74
N ALA A 104 0.54 -17.48 -6.42
CA ALA A 104 1.86 -18.11 -6.41
C ALA A 104 2.69 -17.75 -5.16
N LEU A 105 2.35 -16.67 -4.47
CA LEU A 105 3.06 -16.26 -3.28
C LEU A 105 2.49 -16.98 -2.04
N PRO A 106 3.34 -17.29 -1.04
CA PRO A 106 2.87 -17.84 0.22
C PRO A 106 1.97 -16.84 0.96
N ALA A 107 1.01 -17.35 1.73
CA ALA A 107 0.03 -16.53 2.45
C ALA A 107 0.69 -15.44 3.32
N THR A 108 1.81 -15.75 3.96
CA THR A 108 2.57 -14.80 4.78
C THR A 108 3.05 -13.57 4.01
N ALA A 109 3.32 -13.70 2.71
CA ALA A 109 3.75 -12.59 1.86
C ALA A 109 2.57 -11.83 1.22
N THR A 110 1.35 -12.32 1.34
CA THR A 110 0.15 -11.73 0.71
C THR A 110 -0.81 -11.11 1.71
N THR A 111 -0.56 -11.29 3.00
CA THR A 111 -1.34 -10.67 4.09
C THR A 111 -0.59 -9.52 4.74
N PRO A 112 -1.28 -8.58 5.38
CA PRO A 112 -0.63 -7.45 6.08
C PRO A 112 0.06 -7.86 7.38
N ASP A 113 -0.11 -9.10 7.82
CA ASP A 113 0.39 -9.60 9.11
C ASP A 113 1.91 -9.47 9.22
N MET A 114 2.64 -9.80 8.16
CA MET A 114 4.10 -9.69 8.13
C MET A 114 4.56 -8.24 8.34
N THR A 115 3.87 -7.27 7.74
CA THR A 115 4.17 -5.85 7.94
C THR A 115 3.94 -5.46 9.40
N ALA A 116 2.84 -5.89 10.01
CA ALA A 116 2.54 -5.59 11.41
C ALA A 116 3.57 -6.17 12.36
N LEU A 117 4.00 -7.40 12.16
CA LEU A 117 5.04 -8.04 12.96
C LEU A 117 6.39 -7.32 12.86
N TRP A 118 6.73 -6.85 11.67
CA TRP A 118 7.96 -6.06 11.48
C TRP A 118 7.87 -4.70 12.15
N GLU A 119 6.75 -3.98 11.99
CA GLU A 119 6.54 -2.68 12.66
C GLU A 119 6.57 -2.83 14.18
N GLN A 120 5.94 -3.86 14.74
CA GLN A 120 6.00 -4.16 16.16
C GLN A 120 7.45 -4.39 16.63
N SER A 121 8.21 -5.19 15.88
CA SER A 121 9.61 -5.49 16.22
C SER A 121 10.50 -4.25 16.11
N LEU A 122 10.29 -3.40 15.10
CA LEU A 122 10.99 -2.14 14.93
C LEU A 122 10.63 -1.15 16.05
N GLY A 123 9.39 -1.12 16.50
CA GLY A 123 8.94 -0.36 17.67
C GLY A 123 9.70 -0.78 18.92
N GLN A 124 9.82 -2.08 19.19
CA GLN A 124 10.58 -2.59 20.33
C GLN A 124 12.07 -2.21 20.27
N ILE A 125 12.66 -2.13 19.06
CA ILE A 125 14.04 -1.64 18.91
C ILE A 125 14.13 -0.14 19.23
N ALA A 126 13.17 0.66 18.76
CA ALA A 126 13.11 2.10 19.05
C ALA A 126 12.99 2.37 20.56
N GLU A 127 12.23 1.55 21.27
CA GLU A 127 12.07 1.59 22.73
C GLU A 127 13.23 0.94 23.51
N ARG A 128 14.24 0.41 22.81
CA ARG A 128 15.40 -0.29 23.39
C ARG A 128 15.05 -1.60 24.13
N HIS A 129 13.91 -2.20 23.85
CA HIS A 129 13.50 -3.49 24.39
C HIS A 129 14.01 -4.68 23.56
N ALA A 130 14.44 -4.44 22.31
CA ALA A 130 15.01 -5.44 21.42
C ALA A 130 16.24 -4.88 20.70
N SER A 131 17.08 -5.78 20.15
CA SER A 131 18.26 -5.40 19.37
C SER A 131 18.01 -5.58 17.86
N TYR A 132 18.77 -4.84 17.06
CA TYR A 132 18.78 -4.99 15.61
C TYR A 132 19.05 -6.43 15.15
N GLN A 133 19.93 -7.14 15.83
CA GLN A 133 20.27 -8.52 15.49
C GLN A 133 19.13 -9.50 15.72
N GLN A 134 18.34 -9.29 16.79
CA GLN A 134 17.14 -10.08 17.07
C GLN A 134 16.05 -9.89 16.01
N PHE A 135 16.03 -8.76 15.33
CA PHE A 135 15.14 -8.52 14.18
C PHE A 135 15.70 -9.12 12.89
N MET A 136 16.99 -8.88 12.59
CA MET A 136 17.58 -9.28 11.30
C MET A 136 17.76 -10.79 11.14
N GLY A 137 18.02 -11.51 12.22
CA GLY A 137 18.16 -12.98 12.19
C GLY A 137 16.90 -13.65 11.61
N PRO A 138 15.75 -13.56 12.29
CA PRO A 138 14.49 -14.13 11.82
C PRO A 138 14.04 -13.60 10.45
N LEU A 139 14.26 -12.31 10.17
CA LEU A 139 13.97 -11.71 8.87
C LEU A 139 14.75 -12.39 7.75
N THR A 140 16.05 -12.61 7.94
CA THR A 140 16.89 -13.27 6.94
C THR A 140 16.47 -14.72 6.71
N GLU A 141 16.15 -15.44 7.76
CA GLU A 141 15.64 -16.82 7.67
C GLU A 141 14.30 -16.87 6.93
N GLN A 142 13.39 -15.97 7.24
CA GLN A 142 12.10 -15.86 6.56
C GLN A 142 12.27 -15.55 5.07
N LEU A 143 13.14 -14.62 4.71
CA LEU A 143 13.44 -14.29 3.32
C LEU A 143 14.07 -15.48 2.58
N ASN A 144 15.00 -16.20 3.20
CA ASN A 144 15.58 -17.40 2.61
C ASN A 144 14.51 -18.48 2.38
N GLY A 145 13.60 -18.68 3.33
CA GLY A 145 12.47 -19.60 3.17
C GLY A 145 11.53 -19.21 2.02
N LEU A 146 11.24 -17.92 1.84
CA LEU A 146 10.45 -17.43 0.72
C LEU A 146 11.14 -17.63 -0.62
N ILE A 147 12.46 -17.41 -0.69
CA ILE A 147 13.27 -17.61 -1.91
C ILE A 147 13.31 -19.11 -2.26
N GLU A 148 13.53 -19.97 -1.29
CA GLU A 148 13.57 -21.40 -1.52
C GLU A 148 12.19 -21.95 -1.93
N GLY A 149 11.11 -21.52 -1.29
CA GLY A 149 9.75 -21.84 -1.71
C GLY A 149 9.47 -21.40 -3.15
N ALA A 150 9.90 -20.19 -3.53
CA ALA A 150 9.73 -19.69 -4.88
C ALA A 150 10.57 -20.48 -5.94
N ARG A 151 11.71 -21.06 -5.55
CA ARG A 151 12.51 -21.94 -6.43
C ARG A 151 11.84 -23.29 -6.65
N GLN A 152 11.15 -23.80 -5.64
CA GLN A 152 10.46 -25.09 -5.73
C GLN A 152 9.12 -24.97 -6.45
N ASP A 153 8.51 -23.78 -6.47
CA ASP A 153 7.31 -23.53 -7.26
C ASP A 153 7.67 -23.59 -8.74
N SER A 154 7.17 -24.62 -9.42
CA SER A 154 7.41 -24.88 -10.85
C SER A 154 6.81 -23.81 -11.78
N GLY A 155 6.32 -22.71 -11.26
CA GLY A 155 5.65 -21.65 -12.04
C GLY A 155 4.31 -22.11 -12.65
N ALA A 156 3.71 -23.18 -12.13
CA ALA A 156 2.45 -23.74 -12.62
C ALA A 156 1.32 -22.68 -12.60
N SER A 157 1.34 -21.79 -11.59
CA SER A 157 0.39 -20.66 -11.47
C SER A 157 0.49 -19.67 -12.63
N PHE A 158 1.65 -19.61 -13.31
CA PHE A 158 1.88 -18.70 -14.44
C PHE A 158 1.76 -19.38 -15.81
N SER A 159 1.77 -20.72 -15.86
CA SER A 159 1.71 -21.48 -17.11
C SER A 159 0.40 -21.28 -17.88
N ALA A 160 -0.70 -21.02 -17.17
CA ALA A 160 -2.03 -20.75 -17.73
C ALA A 160 -2.24 -19.30 -18.19
N LEU A 161 -1.28 -18.40 -17.95
CA LEU A 161 -1.41 -17.01 -18.36
C LEU A 161 -1.18 -16.83 -19.85
N PRO A 162 -1.95 -15.96 -20.53
CA PRO A 162 -1.68 -15.65 -21.93
C PRO A 162 -0.26 -15.09 -22.06
N LYS A 163 0.55 -15.71 -22.92
CA LYS A 163 1.88 -15.22 -23.25
C LYS A 163 1.77 -13.78 -23.76
N ALA A 164 2.60 -12.88 -23.23
CA ALA A 164 2.64 -11.51 -23.70
C ALA A 164 2.88 -11.51 -25.21
N ALA A 165 2.05 -10.77 -25.97
CA ALA A 165 2.24 -10.65 -27.41
C ALA A 165 3.69 -10.18 -27.70
N PRO A 166 4.38 -10.77 -28.70
CA PRO A 166 5.72 -10.33 -29.07
C PRO A 166 5.64 -8.91 -29.63
N GLY A 167 6.06 -7.93 -28.84
CA GLY A 167 5.96 -6.50 -29.19
C GLY A 167 5.99 -5.55 -28.01
N ALA A 168 5.84 -6.03 -26.77
CA ALA A 168 6.06 -5.19 -25.59
C ALA A 168 7.56 -4.97 -25.41
N SER A 169 8.07 -3.92 -26.04
CA SER A 169 9.42 -3.41 -26.00
C SER A 169 10.01 -3.52 -24.60
N LYS A 170 11.11 -4.28 -24.50
CA LYS A 170 12.07 -4.15 -23.41
C LYS A 170 12.64 -2.74 -23.47
N GLN A 171 12.01 -1.77 -22.80
CA GLN A 171 12.70 -0.52 -22.50
C GLN A 171 13.89 -0.88 -21.62
N ARG A 172 15.04 -1.10 -22.24
CA ARG A 172 16.34 -1.16 -21.58
C ARG A 172 16.46 0.13 -20.79
N PHE A 173 16.50 0.00 -19.50
CA PHE A 173 16.89 1.07 -18.59
C PHE A 173 18.36 1.41 -18.91
N THR A 174 18.58 2.30 -19.87
CA THR A 174 19.91 2.87 -20.12
C THR A 174 20.20 3.79 -18.96
N ARG A 175 21.05 3.32 -18.08
CA ARG A 175 21.70 4.12 -17.04
C ARG A 175 22.37 5.31 -17.72
N ARG A 176 21.74 6.47 -17.59
CA ARG A 176 22.27 7.74 -18.11
C ARG A 176 23.60 7.99 -17.41
N LYS A 177 24.73 7.71 -18.11
CA LYS A 177 26.05 8.15 -17.68
C LYS A 177 26.04 9.67 -17.64
N SER A 178 26.20 10.23 -16.44
CA SER A 178 26.52 11.64 -16.27
C SER A 178 27.90 11.87 -16.91
N SER A 179 27.94 12.49 -18.05
CA SER A 179 29.18 13.02 -18.63
C SER A 179 29.60 14.23 -17.81
N ALA A 180 30.64 14.05 -17.00
CA ALA A 180 31.41 15.15 -16.46
C ALA A 180 32.08 15.87 -17.67
N GLY A 181 31.61 17.04 -17.99
CA GLY A 181 32.25 17.93 -18.95
C GLY A 181 33.31 18.76 -18.27
N THR A 182 34.52 18.52 -18.68
CA THR A 182 35.76 19.23 -18.37
C THR A 182 35.72 20.71 -18.77
N ALA A 183 36.24 21.49 -17.85
CA ALA A 183 37.01 22.74 -17.97
C ALA A 183 37.08 23.49 -19.33
N GLY A 184 36.76 24.74 -19.28
CA GLY A 184 37.17 25.75 -20.24
C GLY A 184 37.49 27.07 -19.52
N THR A 185 38.77 27.33 -19.39
CA THR A 185 39.43 28.55 -18.91
C THR A 185 39.15 29.75 -19.84
N ALA A 186 38.85 30.93 -19.28
CA ALA A 186 39.34 32.24 -19.69
C ALA A 186 38.73 33.36 -18.83
N ARG A 187 39.50 33.98 -18.02
CA ARG A 187 40.25 35.27 -18.10
C ARG A 187 39.38 36.53 -18.01
N LYS A 188 39.70 37.27 -16.92
CA LYS A 188 39.85 38.74 -16.75
C LYS A 188 38.62 39.62 -16.89
N SER A 189 38.25 40.35 -15.83
CA SER A 189 38.75 41.72 -15.62
C SER A 189 38.29 42.31 -14.29
N ALA A 190 39.14 43.13 -13.77
CA ALA A 190 39.13 43.88 -12.54
C ALA A 190 38.02 44.95 -12.47
N GLY A 191 37.57 45.23 -11.24
CA GLY A 191 36.73 46.40 -10.99
C GLY A 191 36.36 46.57 -9.52
N LYS A 192 37.27 47.21 -8.79
CA LYS A 192 37.07 48.17 -7.68
C LYS A 192 35.97 47.95 -6.61
N ARG A 193 36.48 47.75 -5.40
CA ARG A 193 35.86 48.20 -4.13
C ARG A 193 35.61 49.71 -4.12
N PRO A 194 34.69 50.22 -3.32
CA PRO A 194 35.14 50.87 -2.10
C PRO A 194 34.39 50.44 -0.80
N ALA A 195 35.09 50.80 0.29
CA ALA A 195 34.84 50.47 1.66
C ALA A 195 33.91 51.47 2.37
N LYS A 196 33.61 51.11 3.67
CA LYS A 196 33.09 51.91 4.81
C LYS A 196 31.56 52.07 4.84
N ALA A 197 30.92 51.90 6.00
CA ALA A 197 31.22 52.48 7.32
C ALA A 197 30.56 51.62 8.45
N LYS A 198 31.24 51.65 9.61
CA LYS A 198 30.76 51.40 10.98
C LYS A 198 29.73 52.44 11.39
N VAL A 199 28.83 52.08 12.31
CA VAL A 199 28.30 52.79 13.50
C VAL A 199 27.09 51.97 13.93
N ALA A 200 26.79 51.63 15.08
CA ALA A 200 27.12 51.76 16.48
C ALA A 200 26.42 50.56 17.14
#